data_549d5457ea713c90a3bc871e4ded84ea
#
_entry.id   549d5457ea713c90a3bc871e4ded84ea
#
_cell.length_a   1.000
_cell.length_b   1.000
_cell.length_c   1.000
_cell.angle_alpha   90.00
_cell.angle_beta   90.00
_cell.angle_gamma   90.00
#
_symmetry.space_group_name_H-M   'P 1'
#
loop_
_entity.id
_entity.type
_entity.pdbx_description
1 polymer ?
#
loop_
_entity_poly.entity_id
_entity_poly.type
_entity_poly.pdbx_seq_one_letter_code
_entity_poly.pdbx_strand_id
1 'polypeptide(L)'
;MTRNTILCFSLFSGMLSAEAEETWWSLQPLKRPLLPEAIGPDAGRVSTPVDLFIIDKHRTEGMRLSPEADRRTLIRRLYYNLIGLPPTPEEAEAFVNDPDPKAYSKLVDRLLDKPGYGERWARHWLDVVHYGESHGYDKDKPRPNAWPYRDYVIRAFNEDKPYARFVKEQIAGDVLWPETVDGIVATGFIAAGPWDFIGHAEVPEEKVDGKVARHLDRDDMVTTTMNAFASITVQCAQCHDHKLDPVTMKDYYALQSVFAALDRADRPYDTGPEVAARRGSLNRKKSGLEGELGEIRKALEGLKSPAVHALDKEINELTRKIAAIEKPGGERSGRYGYHSEVAKKQGAVKWVQVDLGEAVPIERVVVVATEEYGFTDFGFPHQFRVESSNRADFSQKAILADHSGADFPRPGARPVLFEGKKSVARYVRVTATKLWSRRRKGQEKTDDWIFALGEMAVISEGKIAKVKAVTASDSIEAPPRWAKADLIDGVYGAFTLDRFGGGPRSSTNGYHSEFATKSETDK
;
A
#
# COMPACT_ATOMS: atom_id res chain seq x y z
N MET A 1 -17.71 -49.95 -81.79
CA MET A 1 -16.23 -49.79 -81.71
C MET A 1 -15.93 -48.89 -80.49
N THR A 2 -15.67 -49.52 -79.43
CA THR A 2 -15.46 -48.94 -78.12
C THR A 2 -13.97 -48.92 -77.75
N ARG A 3 -13.42 -47.78 -77.46
CA ARG A 3 -12.03 -47.64 -76.97
C ARG A 3 -12.05 -47.25 -75.49
N ASN A 4 -11.71 -48.23 -74.65
CA ASN A 4 -11.46 -48.00 -73.20
C ASN A 4 -10.15 -47.28 -73.03
N THR A 5 -10.20 -46.15 -72.38
CA THR A 5 -9.01 -45.45 -71.86
C THR A 5 -8.92 -45.71 -70.34
N ILE A 6 -7.92 -46.49 -69.95
CA ILE A 6 -7.57 -46.75 -68.52
C ILE A 6 -6.75 -45.57 -68.04
N LEU A 7 -7.28 -44.86 -67.04
CA LEU A 7 -6.58 -43.79 -66.31
C LEU A 7 -5.83 -44.41 -65.13
N CYS A 8 -4.49 -44.48 -65.18
CA CYS A 8 -3.65 -44.85 -64.08
C CYS A 8 -3.58 -43.68 -63.06
N PHE A 9 -4.23 -43.84 -61.90
CA PHE A 9 -4.04 -43.01 -60.78
C PHE A 9 -2.77 -43.45 -59.99
N SER A 10 -1.68 -42.74 -60.17
CA SER A 10 -0.47 -42.91 -59.34
C SER A 10 -0.75 -42.32 -57.94
N LEU A 11 -0.97 -43.17 -56.98
CA LEU A 11 -0.96 -42.82 -55.57
C LEU A 11 0.46 -42.42 -55.14
N PHE A 12 0.70 -41.12 -55.10
CA PHE A 12 1.87 -40.57 -54.43
C PHE A 12 1.55 -40.58 -52.92
N SER A 13 1.92 -41.66 -52.24
CA SER A 13 1.97 -41.72 -50.80
C SER A 13 3.13 -40.83 -50.33
N GLY A 14 2.87 -39.54 -50.19
CA GLY A 14 3.73 -38.69 -49.39
C GLY A 14 3.63 -39.14 -47.92
N MET A 15 4.62 -39.88 -47.46
CA MET A 15 4.89 -39.98 -46.02
C MET A 15 5.23 -38.55 -45.53
N LEU A 16 4.26 -37.86 -44.99
CA LEU A 16 4.49 -36.82 -44.03
C LEU A 16 5.11 -37.51 -42.81
N SER A 17 6.44 -37.55 -42.77
CA SER A 17 7.15 -37.70 -41.49
C SER A 17 6.71 -36.52 -40.67
N ALA A 18 5.78 -36.71 -39.74
CA ALA A 18 5.63 -35.85 -38.61
C ALA A 18 7.02 -35.86 -37.92
N GLU A 19 7.80 -34.83 -38.15
CA GLU A 19 8.91 -34.55 -37.24
C GLU A 19 8.26 -34.51 -35.85
N ALA A 20 8.60 -35.50 -35.02
CA ALA A 20 8.23 -35.49 -33.61
C ALA A 20 8.83 -34.20 -33.07
N GLU A 21 8.00 -33.23 -32.71
CA GLU A 21 8.43 -32.03 -31.99
C GLU A 21 9.33 -32.50 -30.89
N GLU A 22 10.62 -32.13 -30.98
CA GLU A 22 11.62 -32.53 -29.98
C GLU A 22 11.15 -31.96 -28.65
N THR A 23 10.55 -32.80 -27.82
CA THR A 23 10.06 -32.36 -26.50
C THR A 23 11.25 -31.83 -25.70
N TRP A 24 11.14 -30.57 -25.30
CA TRP A 24 12.11 -29.89 -24.47
C TRP A 24 12.65 -30.82 -23.38
N TRP A 25 13.95 -31.00 -23.29
CA TRP A 25 14.58 -31.97 -22.38
C TRP A 25 14.14 -31.77 -20.91
N SER A 26 13.98 -30.51 -20.48
CA SER A 26 13.58 -30.15 -19.12
C SER A 26 12.11 -30.45 -18.80
N LEU A 27 11.26 -30.67 -19.82
CA LEU A 27 9.85 -31.01 -19.68
C LEU A 27 9.59 -32.51 -19.87
N GLN A 28 10.62 -33.31 -20.16
CA GLN A 28 10.48 -34.75 -20.23
C GLN A 28 10.28 -35.36 -18.83
N PRO A 29 9.59 -36.49 -18.71
CA PRO A 29 9.46 -37.20 -17.45
C PRO A 29 10.84 -37.49 -16.84
N LEU A 30 10.97 -37.25 -15.53
CA LEU A 30 12.21 -37.50 -14.81
C LEU A 30 12.62 -38.98 -14.93
N LYS A 31 13.82 -39.22 -15.41
CA LYS A 31 14.44 -40.55 -15.47
C LYS A 31 15.69 -40.54 -14.61
N ARG A 32 15.88 -41.62 -13.82
CA ARG A 32 17.12 -41.75 -13.05
C ARG A 32 18.26 -42.06 -14.03
N PRO A 33 19.27 -41.22 -14.14
CA PRO A 33 20.39 -41.48 -15.05
C PRO A 33 21.24 -42.62 -14.56
N LEU A 34 21.93 -43.29 -15.49
CA LEU A 34 23.01 -44.21 -15.12
C LEU A 34 24.15 -43.43 -14.49
N LEU A 35 24.66 -43.95 -13.38
CA LEU A 35 25.79 -43.32 -12.70
C LEU A 35 27.08 -43.57 -13.50
N PRO A 36 27.89 -42.55 -13.78
CA PRO A 36 29.21 -42.75 -14.34
C PRO A 36 30.11 -43.62 -13.44
N GLU A 37 31.04 -44.31 -14.04
CA GLU A 37 32.04 -45.07 -13.26
C GLU A 37 33.08 -44.12 -12.61
N ALA A 38 33.45 -44.46 -11.36
CA ALA A 38 34.50 -43.72 -10.67
C ALA A 38 35.89 -44.11 -11.24
N ILE A 39 36.30 -43.47 -12.31
CA ILE A 39 37.57 -43.73 -13.02
C ILE A 39 38.49 -42.51 -12.93
N GLY A 40 39.78 -42.80 -12.82
CA GLY A 40 40.83 -41.77 -12.84
C GLY A 40 41.35 -41.38 -11.45
N PRO A 41 42.24 -40.38 -11.41
CA PRO A 41 43.01 -40.06 -10.20
C PRO A 41 42.13 -39.45 -9.08
N ASP A 42 40.96 -38.95 -9.40
CA ASP A 42 40.03 -38.38 -8.43
C ASP A 42 38.93 -39.37 -7.98
N ALA A 43 38.97 -40.64 -8.45
CA ALA A 43 37.97 -41.67 -8.13
C ALA A 43 37.80 -41.92 -6.61
N GLY A 44 38.92 -41.83 -5.84
CA GLY A 44 38.90 -41.98 -4.38
C GLY A 44 38.26 -40.83 -3.62
N ARG A 45 37.84 -39.75 -4.31
CA ARG A 45 37.22 -38.57 -3.70
C ARG A 45 35.69 -38.55 -3.84
N VAL A 46 35.11 -39.61 -4.39
CA VAL A 46 33.66 -39.79 -4.51
C VAL A 46 33.03 -39.95 -3.13
N SER A 47 32.15 -39.10 -2.74
CA SER A 47 31.35 -39.18 -1.51
C SER A 47 29.86 -39.34 -1.80
N THR A 48 29.39 -38.80 -2.91
CA THR A 48 27.99 -38.79 -3.35
C THR A 48 27.85 -39.17 -4.82
N PRO A 49 26.68 -39.63 -5.29
CA PRO A 49 26.42 -39.86 -6.71
C PRO A 49 26.69 -38.63 -7.59
N VAL A 50 26.52 -37.41 -7.06
CA VAL A 50 26.78 -36.15 -7.81
C VAL A 50 28.26 -36.02 -8.16
N ASP A 51 29.16 -36.48 -7.26
CA ASP A 51 30.60 -36.42 -7.49
C ASP A 51 31.02 -37.24 -8.72
N LEU A 52 30.30 -38.34 -9.01
CA LEU A 52 30.57 -39.17 -10.20
C LEU A 52 30.38 -38.39 -11.48
N PHE A 53 29.29 -37.59 -11.59
CA PHE A 53 29.05 -36.76 -12.75
C PHE A 53 30.07 -35.62 -12.86
N ILE A 54 30.45 -35.01 -11.74
CA ILE A 54 31.45 -33.95 -11.70
C ILE A 54 32.81 -34.46 -12.14
N ILE A 55 33.23 -35.60 -11.58
CA ILE A 55 34.55 -36.22 -11.90
C ILE A 55 34.60 -36.69 -13.36
N ASP A 56 33.51 -37.30 -13.86
CA ASP A 56 33.42 -37.71 -15.25
C ASP A 56 33.52 -36.51 -16.21
N LYS A 57 32.83 -35.42 -15.90
CA LYS A 57 32.94 -34.19 -16.69
C LYS A 57 34.34 -33.59 -16.64
N HIS A 58 34.96 -33.52 -15.45
CA HIS A 58 36.35 -33.07 -15.31
C HIS A 58 37.29 -33.92 -16.13
N ARG A 59 37.13 -35.24 -16.07
CA ARG A 59 37.95 -36.18 -16.85
C ARG A 59 37.82 -35.93 -18.36
N THR A 60 36.61 -35.69 -18.83
CA THR A 60 36.31 -35.42 -20.25
C THR A 60 36.98 -34.12 -20.71
N GLU A 61 36.99 -33.11 -19.86
CA GLU A 61 37.63 -31.81 -20.13
C GLU A 61 39.12 -31.74 -19.78
N GLY A 62 39.75 -32.85 -19.37
CA GLY A 62 41.14 -32.89 -18.97
C GLY A 62 41.46 -32.13 -17.67
N MET A 63 40.44 -31.88 -16.85
CA MET A 63 40.57 -31.18 -15.57
C MET A 63 40.69 -32.14 -14.40
N ARG A 64 41.07 -31.62 -13.25
CA ARG A 64 41.13 -32.35 -11.98
C ARG A 64 40.51 -31.51 -10.86
N LEU A 65 40.06 -32.20 -9.82
CA LEU A 65 39.61 -31.56 -8.58
C LEU A 65 40.81 -30.84 -7.93
N SER A 66 40.60 -29.62 -7.47
CA SER A 66 41.53 -28.91 -6.64
C SER A 66 41.82 -29.66 -5.34
N PRO A 67 42.96 -29.44 -4.69
CA PRO A 67 43.20 -29.97 -3.36
C PRO A 67 42.10 -29.57 -2.38
N GLU A 68 41.87 -30.42 -1.41
CA GLU A 68 40.95 -30.11 -0.33
C GLU A 68 41.42 -28.88 0.45
N ALA A 69 40.49 -28.02 0.83
CA ALA A 69 40.83 -26.84 1.63
C ALA A 69 41.20 -27.26 3.07
N ASP A 70 42.04 -26.43 3.72
CA ASP A 70 42.37 -26.64 5.13
C ASP A 70 41.12 -26.56 6.05
N ARG A 71 41.22 -27.12 7.23
CA ARG A 71 40.11 -27.23 8.17
C ARG A 71 39.53 -25.88 8.62
N ARG A 72 40.37 -24.83 8.75
CA ARG A 72 39.89 -23.48 9.09
C ARG A 72 39.05 -22.90 7.96
N THR A 73 39.47 -23.11 6.73
CA THR A 73 38.72 -22.71 5.54
C THR A 73 37.42 -23.49 5.41
N LEU A 74 37.42 -24.81 5.66
CA LEU A 74 36.23 -25.66 5.59
C LEU A 74 35.16 -25.24 6.60
N ILE A 75 35.53 -25.09 7.89
CA ILE A 75 34.54 -24.68 8.91
C ILE A 75 33.98 -23.29 8.60
N ARG A 76 34.83 -22.33 8.20
CA ARG A 76 34.38 -21.01 7.82
C ARG A 76 33.36 -21.05 6.67
N ARG A 77 33.63 -21.82 5.61
CA ARG A 77 32.72 -21.99 4.47
C ARG A 77 31.40 -22.61 4.89
N LEU A 78 31.42 -23.68 5.72
CA LEU A 78 30.22 -24.33 6.19
C LEU A 78 29.32 -23.37 6.99
N TYR A 79 29.89 -22.64 7.93
CA TYR A 79 29.14 -21.71 8.75
C TYR A 79 28.47 -20.62 7.92
N TYR A 80 29.19 -20.00 6.97
CA TYR A 80 28.61 -18.99 6.09
C TYR A 80 27.56 -19.56 5.13
N ASN A 81 27.75 -20.80 4.67
CA ASN A 81 26.77 -21.43 3.78
C ASN A 81 25.50 -21.86 4.53
N LEU A 82 25.64 -22.51 5.66
CA LEU A 82 24.51 -23.13 6.36
C LEU A 82 23.85 -22.17 7.35
N ILE A 83 24.62 -21.31 8.04
CA ILE A 83 24.13 -20.42 9.11
C ILE A 83 24.15 -18.95 8.71
N GLY A 84 25.06 -18.57 7.78
CA GLY A 84 25.22 -17.18 7.36
C GLY A 84 26.09 -16.34 8.31
N LEU A 85 26.61 -16.92 9.37
CA LEU A 85 27.45 -16.28 10.39
C LEU A 85 28.79 -17.02 10.49
N PRO A 86 29.86 -16.40 11.00
CA PRO A 86 31.12 -17.10 11.27
C PRO A 86 31.01 -18.07 12.45
N PRO A 87 31.88 -19.10 12.52
CA PRO A 87 32.03 -19.87 13.75
C PRO A 87 32.65 -19.01 14.85
N THR A 88 32.42 -19.38 16.11
CA THR A 88 33.19 -18.79 17.22
C THR A 88 34.64 -19.29 17.17
N PRO A 89 35.58 -18.58 17.80
CA PRO A 89 36.96 -19.05 17.90
C PRO A 89 37.08 -20.46 18.50
N GLU A 90 36.30 -20.75 19.54
CA GLU A 90 36.26 -22.04 20.23
C GLU A 90 35.74 -23.15 19.31
N GLU A 91 34.67 -22.89 18.56
CA GLU A 91 34.11 -23.84 17.57
C GLU A 91 35.13 -24.12 16.46
N ALA A 92 35.85 -23.09 16.00
CA ALA A 92 36.88 -23.22 14.98
C ALA A 92 38.07 -24.08 15.47
N GLU A 93 38.61 -23.81 16.66
CA GLU A 93 39.71 -24.56 17.25
C GLU A 93 39.29 -26.02 17.55
N ALA A 94 38.09 -26.24 18.08
CA ALA A 94 37.56 -27.57 18.33
C ALA A 94 37.52 -28.42 17.04
N PHE A 95 37.03 -27.85 15.94
CA PHE A 95 36.97 -28.57 14.66
C PHE A 95 38.36 -28.78 14.03
N VAL A 96 39.26 -27.81 14.12
CA VAL A 96 40.60 -27.89 13.55
C VAL A 96 41.41 -29.00 14.21
N ASN A 97 41.26 -29.17 15.54
CA ASN A 97 41.99 -30.13 16.35
C ASN A 97 41.26 -31.49 16.52
N ASP A 98 40.03 -31.64 15.97
CA ASP A 98 39.27 -32.88 16.09
C ASP A 98 39.95 -34.01 15.28
N PRO A 99 40.42 -35.12 15.90
CA PRO A 99 41.09 -36.20 15.19
C PRO A 99 40.09 -37.12 14.44
N ASP A 100 38.80 -36.95 14.62
CA ASP A 100 37.79 -37.85 14.02
C ASP A 100 37.76 -37.66 12.49
N PRO A 101 37.95 -38.72 11.68
CA PRO A 101 37.81 -38.64 10.23
C PRO A 101 36.41 -38.21 9.76
N LYS A 102 35.39 -38.33 10.62
CA LYS A 102 34.02 -37.91 10.38
C LYS A 102 33.72 -36.52 10.95
N ALA A 103 34.71 -35.79 11.43
CA ALA A 103 34.52 -34.45 12.02
C ALA A 103 33.75 -33.49 11.10
N TYR A 104 34.01 -33.52 9.80
CA TYR A 104 33.33 -32.68 8.83
C TYR A 104 31.84 -33.00 8.69
N SER A 105 31.47 -34.30 8.48
CA SER A 105 30.06 -34.70 8.38
C SER A 105 29.30 -34.44 9.67
N LYS A 106 29.89 -34.72 10.83
CA LYS A 106 29.30 -34.39 12.14
C LYS A 106 29.10 -32.88 12.33
N LEU A 107 29.99 -32.06 11.78
CA LEU A 107 29.83 -30.61 11.81
C LEU A 107 28.66 -30.18 10.91
N VAL A 108 28.52 -30.76 9.71
CA VAL A 108 27.38 -30.50 8.81
C VAL A 108 26.07 -30.83 9.52
N ASP A 109 25.95 -32.06 10.07
CA ASP A 109 24.72 -32.48 10.77
C ASP A 109 24.37 -31.52 11.91
N ARG A 110 25.35 -31.14 12.74
CA ARG A 110 25.15 -30.21 13.85
C ARG A 110 24.72 -28.79 13.37
N LEU A 111 25.19 -28.35 12.22
CA LEU A 111 24.80 -27.04 11.68
C LEU A 111 23.41 -27.06 11.04
N LEU A 112 23.04 -28.17 10.41
CA LEU A 112 21.69 -28.36 9.88
C LEU A 112 20.62 -28.38 10.99
N ASP A 113 20.97 -28.90 12.20
CA ASP A 113 20.09 -28.88 13.36
C ASP A 113 19.98 -27.52 14.06
N LYS A 114 20.81 -26.53 13.70
CA LYS A 114 20.73 -25.20 14.30
C LYS A 114 19.57 -24.39 13.70
N PRO A 115 18.78 -23.66 14.50
CA PRO A 115 17.71 -22.78 14.00
C PRO A 115 18.16 -21.78 12.95
N GLY A 116 19.41 -21.31 13.03
CA GLY A 116 20.02 -20.41 12.06
C GLY A 116 20.12 -20.95 10.64
N TYR A 117 20.00 -22.28 10.45
CA TYR A 117 19.92 -22.89 9.13
C TYR A 117 18.67 -22.42 8.39
N GLY A 118 17.50 -22.52 9.01
CA GLY A 118 16.25 -22.05 8.42
C GLY A 118 16.27 -20.54 8.17
N GLU A 119 16.79 -19.73 9.10
CA GLU A 119 16.92 -18.28 8.92
C GLU A 119 17.82 -17.94 7.72
N ARG A 120 18.92 -18.67 7.56
CA ARG A 120 19.84 -18.47 6.43
C ARG A 120 19.20 -18.84 5.09
N TRP A 121 18.55 -20.01 5.02
CA TRP A 121 18.03 -20.54 3.76
C TRP A 121 16.68 -19.99 3.38
N ALA A 122 15.85 -19.65 4.35
CA ALA A 122 14.59 -18.95 4.12
C ALA A 122 14.79 -17.63 3.35
N ARG A 123 15.89 -16.91 3.57
CA ARG A 123 16.21 -15.69 2.81
C ARG A 123 16.23 -15.92 1.30
N HIS A 124 16.83 -17.03 0.86
CA HIS A 124 16.90 -17.34 -0.56
C HIS A 124 15.51 -17.64 -1.14
N TRP A 125 14.67 -18.33 -0.36
CA TRP A 125 13.29 -18.56 -0.77
C TRP A 125 12.46 -17.29 -0.78
N LEU A 126 12.56 -16.47 0.25
CA LEU A 126 11.85 -15.19 0.36
C LEU A 126 12.26 -14.21 -0.74
N ASP A 127 13.51 -14.27 -1.19
CA ASP A 127 14.03 -13.50 -2.30
C ASP A 127 13.43 -13.97 -3.65
N VAL A 128 13.34 -15.28 -3.86
CA VAL A 128 12.70 -15.86 -5.07
C VAL A 128 11.23 -15.46 -5.18
N VAL A 129 10.53 -15.37 -4.07
CA VAL A 129 9.09 -14.99 -4.03
C VAL A 129 8.88 -13.50 -3.80
N HIS A 130 9.94 -12.69 -3.89
CA HIS A 130 9.98 -11.24 -3.65
C HIS A 130 9.15 -10.79 -2.44
N TYR A 131 9.31 -11.51 -1.32
CA TYR A 131 8.61 -11.22 -0.08
C TYR A 131 8.88 -9.81 0.42
N GLY A 132 7.81 -9.09 0.76
CA GLY A 132 7.87 -7.77 1.36
C GLY A 132 6.92 -7.61 2.54
N GLU A 133 7.35 -6.85 3.56
CA GLU A 133 6.50 -6.47 4.71
C GLU A 133 5.83 -5.10 4.51
N SER A 134 5.86 -4.59 3.28
CA SER A 134 5.10 -3.44 2.81
C SER A 134 4.49 -3.73 1.44
N HIS A 135 3.49 -2.94 1.05
CA HIS A 135 2.78 -3.17 -0.21
C HIS A 135 3.60 -2.82 -1.45
N GLY A 136 4.59 -1.95 -1.34
CA GLY A 136 5.21 -1.30 -2.50
C GLY A 136 4.27 -0.27 -3.12
N TYR A 137 4.52 0.17 -4.35
CA TYR A 137 3.72 1.16 -5.07
C TYR A 137 3.68 2.55 -4.42
N ASP A 138 2.84 3.44 -4.96
CA ASP A 138 2.79 4.87 -4.61
C ASP A 138 2.50 5.14 -3.13
N LYS A 139 1.63 4.33 -2.53
CA LYS A 139 1.28 4.43 -1.11
C LYS A 139 1.77 3.18 -0.39
N ASP A 140 3.07 3.09 -0.25
CA ASP A 140 3.72 1.98 0.42
C ASP A 140 3.34 1.93 1.91
N LYS A 141 2.41 1.05 2.24
CA LYS A 141 1.93 0.82 3.60
C LYS A 141 2.52 -0.47 4.17
N PRO A 142 2.85 -0.50 5.47
CA PRO A 142 3.26 -1.73 6.14
C PRO A 142 2.19 -2.82 6.02
N ARG A 143 2.64 -4.08 5.95
CA ARG A 143 1.83 -5.30 5.93
C ARG A 143 2.04 -6.05 7.26
N PRO A 144 1.31 -5.67 8.33
CA PRO A 144 1.57 -6.18 9.68
C PRO A 144 1.32 -7.69 9.83
N ASN A 145 0.59 -8.29 8.89
CA ASN A 145 0.22 -9.70 8.89
C ASN A 145 1.03 -10.55 7.88
N ALA A 146 2.13 -10.02 7.30
CA ALA A 146 2.97 -10.77 6.35
C ALA A 146 3.93 -11.75 7.04
N TRP A 147 4.44 -11.42 8.24
CA TRP A 147 5.46 -12.18 8.97
C TRP A 147 5.15 -13.67 9.21
N PRO A 148 3.89 -14.15 9.37
CA PRO A 148 3.63 -15.57 9.58
C PRO A 148 4.13 -16.44 8.43
N TYR A 149 4.04 -15.96 7.19
CA TYR A 149 4.57 -16.66 6.03
C TYR A 149 6.11 -16.78 6.08
N ARG A 150 6.80 -15.70 6.44
CA ARG A 150 8.26 -15.74 6.65
C ARG A 150 8.64 -16.80 7.68
N ASP A 151 7.97 -16.81 8.81
CA ASP A 151 8.25 -17.74 9.91
C ASP A 151 7.90 -19.19 9.53
N TYR A 152 6.85 -19.39 8.71
CA TYR A 152 6.54 -20.69 8.10
C TYR A 152 7.71 -21.19 7.23
N VAL A 153 8.26 -20.34 6.37
CA VAL A 153 9.38 -20.70 5.50
C VAL A 153 10.61 -21.09 6.32
N ILE A 154 10.98 -20.28 7.34
CA ILE A 154 12.09 -20.57 8.25
C ILE A 154 11.90 -21.95 8.92
N ARG A 155 10.72 -22.19 9.45
CA ARG A 155 10.38 -23.46 10.10
C ARG A 155 10.41 -24.63 9.12
N ALA A 156 9.89 -24.47 7.91
CA ALA A 156 9.88 -25.50 6.89
C ALA A 156 11.29 -25.97 6.51
N PHE A 157 12.28 -25.06 6.44
CA PHE A 157 13.69 -25.43 6.25
C PHE A 157 14.27 -26.14 7.47
N ASN A 158 13.99 -25.67 8.68
CA ASN A 158 14.50 -26.30 9.91
C ASN A 158 13.92 -27.70 10.16
N GLU A 159 12.69 -27.95 9.73
CA GLU A 159 12.00 -29.24 9.85
C GLU A 159 12.27 -30.18 8.66
N ASP A 160 13.09 -29.78 7.72
CA ASP A 160 13.33 -30.50 6.45
C ASP A 160 12.01 -30.95 5.80
N LYS A 161 11.05 -30.00 5.73
CA LYS A 161 9.70 -30.28 5.19
C LYS A 161 9.81 -30.86 3.78
N PRO A 162 9.16 -32.01 3.48
CA PRO A 162 9.18 -32.60 2.14
C PRO A 162 8.76 -31.58 1.08
N TYR A 163 9.59 -31.40 0.05
CA TYR A 163 9.40 -30.36 -0.97
C TYR A 163 8.02 -30.41 -1.63
N ALA A 164 7.51 -31.59 -1.96
CA ALA A 164 6.17 -31.75 -2.52
C ALA A 164 5.06 -31.23 -1.59
N ARG A 165 5.24 -31.36 -0.27
CA ARG A 165 4.32 -30.82 0.75
C ARG A 165 4.45 -29.30 0.80
N PHE A 166 5.68 -28.79 0.85
CA PHE A 166 5.99 -27.37 0.86
C PHE A 166 5.38 -26.63 -0.34
N VAL A 167 5.49 -27.19 -1.56
CA VAL A 167 4.87 -26.63 -2.78
C VAL A 167 3.35 -26.60 -2.66
N LYS A 168 2.73 -27.72 -2.29
CA LYS A 168 1.26 -27.83 -2.23
C LYS A 168 0.65 -26.91 -1.17
N GLU A 169 1.31 -26.77 -0.03
CA GLU A 169 0.87 -25.85 1.03
C GLU A 169 0.88 -24.41 0.55
N GLN A 170 1.87 -23.99 -0.21
CA GLN A 170 2.00 -22.62 -0.69
C GLN A 170 1.00 -22.26 -1.82
N ILE A 171 0.62 -23.24 -2.63
CA ILE A 171 -0.32 -23.00 -3.75
C ILE A 171 -1.78 -23.16 -3.33
N ALA A 172 -2.09 -24.16 -2.51
CA ALA A 172 -3.46 -24.56 -2.20
C ALA A 172 -3.60 -25.14 -0.78
N GLY A 173 -2.78 -24.69 0.15
CA GLY A 173 -2.76 -25.22 1.50
C GLY A 173 -4.07 -25.06 2.25
N ASP A 174 -4.72 -23.90 2.06
CA ASP A 174 -6.00 -23.57 2.69
C ASP A 174 -7.18 -24.45 2.18
N VAL A 175 -7.04 -25.04 1.00
CA VAL A 175 -8.00 -26.02 0.46
C VAL A 175 -7.64 -27.45 0.83
N LEU A 176 -6.36 -27.81 0.73
CA LEU A 176 -5.89 -29.15 0.98
C LEU A 176 -5.81 -29.50 2.46
N TRP A 177 -5.53 -28.52 3.31
CA TRP A 177 -5.38 -28.69 4.77
C TRP A 177 -5.93 -27.48 5.54
N PRO A 178 -7.24 -27.19 5.41
CA PRO A 178 -7.87 -25.99 5.97
C PRO A 178 -7.81 -25.91 7.51
N GLU A 179 -7.66 -27.06 8.18
CA GLU A 179 -7.63 -27.16 9.63
C GLU A 179 -6.21 -26.98 10.23
N THR A 180 -5.20 -26.81 9.37
CA THR A 180 -3.81 -26.66 9.84
C THR A 180 -3.35 -25.21 9.72
N VAL A 181 -2.52 -24.79 10.67
CA VAL A 181 -1.88 -23.46 10.61
C VAL A 181 -1.07 -23.31 9.34
N ASP A 182 -0.27 -24.32 9.01
CA ASP A 182 0.59 -24.32 7.83
C ASP A 182 -0.21 -24.24 6.53
N GLY A 183 -1.36 -24.94 6.46
CA GLY A 183 -2.23 -24.88 5.30
C GLY A 183 -2.72 -23.46 4.99
N ILE A 184 -3.00 -22.67 6.03
CA ILE A 184 -3.43 -21.26 5.85
C ILE A 184 -2.22 -20.35 5.63
N VAL A 185 -1.20 -20.42 6.50
CA VAL A 185 -0.08 -19.49 6.50
C VAL A 185 0.79 -19.63 5.25
N ALA A 186 0.95 -20.85 4.73
CA ALA A 186 1.75 -21.09 3.54
C ALA A 186 1.20 -20.41 2.28
N THR A 187 -0.14 -20.20 2.19
CA THR A 187 -0.74 -19.46 1.07
C THR A 187 -0.31 -17.99 1.01
N GLY A 188 0.39 -17.51 2.02
CA GLY A 188 1.13 -16.25 1.99
C GLY A 188 2.10 -16.13 0.82
N PHE A 189 2.53 -17.26 0.22
CA PHE A 189 3.28 -17.30 -1.04
C PHE A 189 2.61 -16.47 -2.15
N ILE A 190 1.32 -16.68 -2.38
CA ILE A 190 0.55 -15.98 -3.43
C ILE A 190 0.42 -14.48 -3.13
N ALA A 191 0.55 -14.09 -1.85
CA ALA A 191 0.45 -12.72 -1.40
C ALA A 191 1.80 -12.08 -1.06
N ALA A 192 2.94 -12.76 -1.30
CA ALA A 192 4.26 -12.34 -0.81
C ALA A 192 4.79 -11.08 -1.50
N GLY A 193 4.58 -10.96 -2.81
CA GLY A 193 5.11 -9.89 -3.66
C GLY A 193 4.44 -8.54 -3.51
N PRO A 194 4.91 -7.53 -4.27
CA PRO A 194 4.32 -6.19 -4.29
C PRO A 194 2.85 -6.24 -4.70
N TRP A 195 2.07 -5.28 -4.20
CA TRP A 195 0.63 -5.22 -4.47
C TRP A 195 0.11 -3.79 -4.48
N ASP A 196 -0.59 -3.42 -5.53
CA ASP A 196 -1.28 -2.12 -5.60
C ASP A 196 -2.54 -2.14 -4.71
N PHE A 197 -2.31 -1.96 -3.40
CA PHE A 197 -3.40 -1.92 -2.42
C PHE A 197 -4.46 -0.86 -2.76
N ILE A 198 -4.04 0.31 -3.26
CA ILE A 198 -4.96 1.41 -3.56
C ILE A 198 -5.79 1.11 -4.80
N GLY A 199 -5.16 0.56 -5.83
CA GLY A 199 -5.86 0.13 -7.04
C GLY A 199 -6.95 -0.91 -6.76
N HIS A 200 -6.74 -1.75 -5.72
CA HIS A 200 -7.73 -2.75 -5.31
C HIS A 200 -8.80 -2.22 -4.34
N ALA A 201 -8.42 -1.36 -3.38
CA ALA A 201 -9.31 -0.91 -2.31
C ALA A 201 -10.15 0.31 -2.70
N GLU A 202 -9.62 1.23 -3.50
CA GLU A 202 -10.24 2.52 -3.78
C GLU A 202 -10.75 2.64 -5.23
N VAL A 203 -10.28 1.77 -6.16
CA VAL A 203 -10.67 1.84 -7.56
C VAL A 203 -11.62 0.70 -7.91
N PRO A 204 -12.87 1.00 -8.34
CA PRO A 204 -13.81 -0.02 -8.78
C PRO A 204 -13.27 -0.85 -9.96
N GLU A 205 -13.51 -2.17 -9.92
CA GLU A 205 -13.01 -3.09 -10.95
C GLU A 205 -13.54 -2.79 -12.36
N GLU A 206 -14.69 -2.14 -12.49
CA GLU A 206 -15.28 -1.75 -13.76
C GLU A 206 -14.48 -0.66 -14.48
N LYS A 207 -13.69 0.12 -13.74
CA LYS A 207 -12.82 1.15 -14.29
C LYS A 207 -11.55 0.55 -14.90
N VAL A 208 -10.97 1.25 -15.86
CA VAL A 208 -9.74 0.81 -16.55
C VAL A 208 -8.61 0.56 -15.55
N ASP A 209 -8.36 1.49 -14.63
CA ASP A 209 -7.28 1.37 -13.64
C ASP A 209 -7.51 0.20 -12.68
N GLY A 210 -8.77 -0.07 -12.28
CA GLY A 210 -9.12 -1.23 -11.48
C GLY A 210 -8.86 -2.56 -12.21
N LYS A 211 -9.18 -2.64 -13.50
CA LYS A 211 -8.86 -3.80 -14.35
C LYS A 211 -7.35 -4.01 -14.50
N VAL A 212 -6.60 -2.91 -14.66
CA VAL A 212 -5.12 -2.96 -14.73
C VAL A 212 -4.55 -3.49 -13.42
N ALA A 213 -4.98 -2.98 -12.27
CA ALA A 213 -4.53 -3.46 -10.96
C ALA A 213 -4.79 -4.97 -10.78
N ARG A 214 -6.00 -5.44 -11.12
CA ARG A 214 -6.35 -6.87 -11.09
C ARG A 214 -5.53 -7.72 -12.05
N HIS A 215 -5.23 -7.20 -13.24
CA HIS A 215 -4.39 -7.90 -14.19
C HIS A 215 -2.96 -8.06 -13.70
N LEU A 216 -2.36 -6.99 -13.17
CA LEU A 216 -1.00 -7.00 -12.62
C LEU A 216 -0.88 -7.95 -11.42
N ASP A 217 -1.91 -8.02 -10.56
CA ASP A 217 -1.93 -8.94 -9.45
C ASP A 217 -1.92 -10.41 -9.90
N ARG A 218 -2.74 -10.76 -10.89
CA ARG A 218 -2.77 -12.10 -11.48
C ARG A 218 -1.48 -12.44 -12.25
N ASP A 219 -0.90 -11.46 -12.92
CA ASP A 219 0.41 -11.63 -13.59
C ASP A 219 1.50 -11.97 -12.58
N ASP A 220 1.54 -11.28 -11.44
CA ASP A 220 2.46 -11.57 -10.34
C ASP A 220 2.27 -12.99 -9.79
N MET A 221 1.03 -13.42 -9.55
CA MET A 221 0.71 -14.77 -9.06
C MET A 221 1.21 -15.86 -10.01
N VAL A 222 0.92 -15.73 -11.32
CA VAL A 222 1.37 -16.68 -12.36
C VAL A 222 2.88 -16.70 -12.46
N THR A 223 3.47 -15.53 -12.57
CA THR A 223 4.91 -15.34 -12.76
C THR A 223 5.70 -15.91 -11.60
N THR A 224 5.35 -15.54 -10.38
CA THR A 224 6.02 -16.03 -9.18
C THR A 224 5.87 -17.55 -9.04
N THR A 225 4.70 -18.10 -9.32
CA THR A 225 4.45 -19.55 -9.27
C THR A 225 5.32 -20.31 -10.27
N MET A 226 5.36 -19.85 -11.52
CA MET A 226 6.12 -20.54 -12.57
C MET A 226 7.63 -20.38 -12.39
N ASN A 227 8.09 -19.19 -11.98
CA ASN A 227 9.51 -18.96 -11.70
C ASN A 227 9.99 -19.80 -10.50
N ALA A 228 9.24 -19.77 -9.38
CA ALA A 228 9.66 -20.43 -8.16
C ALA A 228 9.62 -21.95 -8.25
N PHE A 229 8.58 -22.55 -8.85
CA PHE A 229 8.38 -23.99 -8.82
C PHE A 229 8.77 -24.71 -10.10
N ALA A 230 8.72 -24.06 -11.25
CA ALA A 230 9.03 -24.66 -12.54
C ALA A 230 10.31 -24.12 -13.19
N SER A 231 10.90 -23.04 -12.63
CA SER A 231 12.05 -22.33 -13.23
C SER A 231 11.81 -21.88 -14.67
N ILE A 232 10.56 -21.54 -14.98
CA ILE A 232 10.13 -21.10 -16.32
C ILE A 232 9.69 -19.64 -16.23
N THR A 233 10.25 -18.79 -17.11
CA THR A 233 9.83 -17.40 -17.24
C THR A 233 8.65 -17.32 -18.20
N VAL A 234 7.49 -16.85 -17.72
CA VAL A 234 6.26 -16.83 -18.53
C VAL A 234 5.80 -15.41 -18.91
N GLN A 235 6.42 -14.38 -18.35
CA GLN A 235 5.99 -12.98 -18.54
C GLN A 235 5.96 -12.53 -19.98
N CYS A 236 6.91 -12.99 -20.83
CA CYS A 236 6.95 -12.64 -22.23
C CYS A 236 5.72 -13.15 -22.99
N ALA A 237 5.13 -14.27 -22.53
CA ALA A 237 3.96 -14.87 -23.16
C ALA A 237 2.66 -14.08 -22.93
N GLN A 238 2.69 -13.01 -22.15
CA GLN A 238 1.59 -12.06 -22.02
C GLN A 238 1.23 -11.38 -23.36
N CYS A 239 2.22 -11.08 -24.20
CA CYS A 239 2.03 -10.32 -25.44
C CYS A 239 2.28 -11.14 -26.71
N HIS A 240 3.08 -12.21 -26.65
CA HIS A 240 3.43 -13.07 -27.77
C HIS A 240 3.94 -14.41 -27.24
N ASP A 241 3.96 -15.45 -28.05
CA ASP A 241 4.53 -16.75 -27.67
C ASP A 241 5.98 -16.57 -27.19
N HIS A 242 6.35 -17.26 -26.11
CA HIS A 242 7.68 -17.13 -25.54
C HIS A 242 8.77 -17.52 -26.56
N LYS A 243 9.83 -16.73 -26.64
CA LYS A 243 10.86 -16.90 -27.68
C LYS A 243 11.67 -18.20 -27.52
N LEU A 244 11.94 -18.59 -26.29
CA LEU A 244 12.87 -19.69 -25.97
C LEU A 244 12.19 -20.88 -25.32
N ASP A 245 11.22 -20.64 -24.45
CA ASP A 245 10.48 -21.68 -23.74
C ASP A 245 9.21 -22.07 -24.54
N PRO A 246 8.75 -23.32 -24.47
CA PRO A 246 7.54 -23.76 -25.19
C PRO A 246 6.27 -23.30 -24.46
N VAL A 247 6.12 -22.02 -24.26
CA VAL A 247 4.98 -21.38 -23.59
C VAL A 247 4.32 -20.42 -24.57
N THR A 248 3.10 -20.73 -24.96
CA THR A 248 2.31 -19.87 -25.85
C THR A 248 1.59 -18.78 -25.05
N MET A 249 1.18 -17.72 -25.73
CA MET A 249 0.29 -16.70 -25.16
C MET A 249 -1.00 -17.33 -24.60
N LYS A 250 -1.52 -18.36 -25.26
CA LYS A 250 -2.71 -19.11 -24.80
C LYS A 250 -2.43 -19.81 -23.46
N ASP A 251 -1.25 -20.40 -23.27
CA ASP A 251 -0.86 -21.05 -22.03
C ASP A 251 -0.76 -20.05 -20.89
N TYR A 252 -0.18 -18.87 -21.15
CA TYR A 252 -0.11 -17.79 -20.15
C TYR A 252 -1.50 -17.39 -19.65
N TYR A 253 -2.46 -17.13 -20.54
CA TYR A 253 -3.81 -16.77 -20.12
C TYR A 253 -4.60 -17.94 -19.51
N ALA A 254 -4.29 -19.18 -19.89
CA ALA A 254 -4.84 -20.36 -19.21
C ALA A 254 -4.32 -20.46 -17.77
N LEU A 255 -3.02 -20.21 -17.53
CA LEU A 255 -2.44 -20.13 -16.18
C LEU A 255 -3.04 -18.97 -15.38
N GLN A 256 -3.21 -17.80 -16.01
CA GLN A 256 -3.83 -16.64 -15.34
C GLN A 256 -5.27 -16.95 -14.89
N SER A 257 -6.01 -17.75 -15.66
CA SER A 257 -7.38 -18.14 -15.31
C SER A 257 -7.46 -19.02 -14.03
N VAL A 258 -6.38 -19.74 -13.67
CA VAL A 258 -6.31 -20.51 -12.42
C VAL A 258 -6.41 -19.59 -11.21
N PHE A 259 -5.83 -18.38 -11.29
CA PHE A 259 -5.83 -17.40 -10.22
C PHE A 259 -6.97 -16.36 -10.34
N ALA A 260 -7.87 -16.50 -11.32
CA ALA A 260 -8.89 -15.49 -11.60
C ALA A 260 -9.87 -15.25 -10.45
N ALA A 261 -10.10 -16.26 -9.60
CA ALA A 261 -11.00 -16.19 -8.46
C ALA A 261 -10.29 -15.95 -7.13
N LEU A 262 -8.98 -15.68 -7.14
CA LEU A 262 -8.22 -15.42 -5.92
C LEU A 262 -8.16 -13.92 -5.63
N ASP A 263 -8.39 -13.59 -4.35
CA ASP A 263 -8.18 -12.26 -3.79
C ASP A 263 -7.23 -12.35 -2.60
N ARG A 264 -6.33 -11.37 -2.46
CA ARG A 264 -5.46 -11.23 -1.28
C ARG A 264 -6.29 -10.73 -0.12
N ALA A 265 -6.22 -11.42 1.01
CA ALA A 265 -6.96 -11.08 2.22
C ALA A 265 -6.24 -11.55 3.48
N ASP A 266 -6.50 -10.87 4.59
CA ASP A 266 -6.10 -11.36 5.90
C ASP A 266 -6.94 -12.58 6.28
N ARG A 267 -6.29 -13.69 6.57
CA ARG A 267 -6.92 -14.96 6.95
C ARG A 267 -6.65 -15.26 8.43
N PRO A 268 -7.68 -15.35 9.26
CA PRO A 268 -7.50 -15.75 10.65
C PRO A 268 -7.17 -17.25 10.76
N TYR A 269 -6.25 -17.57 11.66
CA TYR A 269 -5.93 -18.95 12.04
C TYR A 269 -5.74 -19.06 13.56
N ASP A 270 -5.86 -20.25 14.10
CA ASP A 270 -5.63 -20.52 15.52
C ASP A 270 -4.35 -21.35 15.69
N THR A 271 -3.47 -20.89 16.55
CA THR A 271 -2.20 -21.56 16.83
C THR A 271 -2.34 -22.85 17.64
N GLY A 272 -3.52 -23.14 18.15
CA GLY A 272 -3.83 -24.36 18.88
C GLY A 272 -5.28 -24.44 19.34
N PRO A 273 -5.72 -25.62 19.83
CA PRO A 273 -7.11 -25.85 20.27
C PRO A 273 -7.57 -24.91 21.38
N GLU A 274 -6.67 -24.53 22.29
CA GLU A 274 -6.99 -23.60 23.38
C GLU A 274 -7.29 -22.21 22.86
N VAL A 275 -6.52 -21.73 21.86
CA VAL A 275 -6.74 -20.43 21.21
C VAL A 275 -8.07 -20.45 20.46
N ALA A 276 -8.35 -21.52 19.72
CA ALA A 276 -9.62 -21.72 19.02
C ALA A 276 -10.81 -21.70 19.98
N ALA A 277 -10.72 -22.43 21.10
CA ALA A 277 -11.76 -22.48 22.12
C ALA A 277 -11.99 -21.09 22.76
N ARG A 278 -10.90 -20.38 23.10
CA ARG A 278 -10.98 -19.03 23.66
C ARG A 278 -11.59 -18.03 22.67
N ARG A 279 -11.15 -18.06 21.41
CA ARG A 279 -11.72 -17.23 20.34
C ARG A 279 -13.21 -17.52 20.17
N GLY A 280 -13.60 -18.80 20.12
CA GLY A 280 -15.00 -19.21 20.04
C GLY A 280 -15.84 -18.71 21.22
N SER A 281 -15.29 -18.76 22.43
CA SER A 281 -15.93 -18.24 23.63
C SER A 281 -16.12 -16.73 23.57
N LEU A 282 -15.09 -15.99 23.16
CA LEU A 282 -15.14 -14.53 23.03
C LEU A 282 -16.13 -14.08 21.94
N ASN A 283 -16.16 -14.80 20.81
CA ASN A 283 -17.11 -14.51 19.74
C ASN A 283 -18.55 -14.74 20.19
N ARG A 284 -18.86 -15.82 20.92
CA ARG A 284 -20.20 -16.03 21.50
C ARG A 284 -20.59 -14.92 22.46
N LYS A 285 -19.65 -14.49 23.32
CA LYS A 285 -19.89 -13.38 24.25
C LYS A 285 -20.14 -12.07 23.48
N LYS A 286 -19.34 -11.79 22.44
CA LYS A 286 -19.50 -10.62 21.58
C LYS A 286 -20.89 -10.62 20.92
N SER A 287 -21.29 -11.71 20.29
CA SER A 287 -22.60 -11.83 19.65
C SER A 287 -23.76 -11.68 20.65
N GLY A 288 -23.61 -12.22 21.87
CA GLY A 288 -24.59 -12.00 22.95
C GLY A 288 -24.74 -10.52 23.31
N LEU A 289 -23.62 -9.82 23.53
CA LEU A 289 -23.62 -8.39 23.83
C LEU A 289 -24.13 -7.53 22.67
N GLU A 290 -23.85 -7.89 21.43
CA GLU A 290 -24.39 -7.23 20.25
C GLU A 290 -25.91 -7.41 20.16
N GLY A 291 -26.42 -8.58 20.51
CA GLY A 291 -27.86 -8.84 20.63
C GLY A 291 -28.52 -7.97 21.72
N GLU A 292 -27.96 -7.95 22.94
CA GLU A 292 -28.42 -7.10 24.03
C GLU A 292 -28.42 -5.62 23.65
N LEU A 293 -27.35 -5.15 23.00
CA LEU A 293 -27.25 -3.78 22.51
C LEU A 293 -28.35 -3.47 21.47
N GLY A 294 -28.67 -4.43 20.60
CA GLY A 294 -29.77 -4.33 19.64
C GLY A 294 -31.12 -4.13 20.33
N GLU A 295 -31.41 -4.94 21.35
CA GLU A 295 -32.64 -4.83 22.12
C GLU A 295 -32.74 -3.51 22.91
N ILE A 296 -31.62 -3.06 23.52
CA ILE A 296 -31.56 -1.77 24.20
C ILE A 296 -31.82 -0.61 23.23
N ARG A 297 -31.19 -0.64 22.05
CA ARG A 297 -31.43 0.39 21.01
C ARG A 297 -32.89 0.43 20.58
N LYS A 298 -33.51 -0.73 20.37
CA LYS A 298 -34.91 -0.85 20.03
C LYS A 298 -35.83 -0.33 21.14
N ALA A 299 -35.51 -0.65 22.41
CA ALA A 299 -36.22 -0.12 23.55
C ALA A 299 -36.09 1.41 23.67
N LEU A 300 -34.88 1.97 23.44
CA LEU A 300 -34.66 3.41 23.42
C LEU A 300 -35.45 4.12 22.31
N GLU A 301 -35.57 3.52 21.14
CA GLU A 301 -36.42 4.07 20.07
C GLU A 301 -37.90 4.09 20.47
N GLY A 302 -38.35 3.06 21.17
CA GLY A 302 -39.72 3.00 21.71
C GLY A 302 -40.00 4.06 22.81
N LEU A 303 -38.96 4.60 23.46
CA LEU A 303 -39.09 5.67 24.46
C LEU A 303 -39.19 7.08 23.86
N LYS A 304 -38.89 7.25 22.56
CA LYS A 304 -39.05 8.55 21.89
C LYS A 304 -40.54 8.95 21.89
N SER A 305 -40.80 10.16 22.37
CA SER A 305 -42.16 10.68 22.32
C SER A 305 -42.67 10.88 20.89
N PRO A 306 -43.98 10.86 20.61
CA PRO A 306 -44.52 11.14 19.29
C PRO A 306 -44.00 12.46 18.68
N ALA A 307 -43.75 13.48 19.53
CA ALA A 307 -43.16 14.75 19.11
C ALA A 307 -41.72 14.61 18.61
N VAL A 308 -40.90 13.79 19.29
CA VAL A 308 -39.50 13.50 18.84
C VAL A 308 -39.53 12.72 17.54
N HIS A 309 -40.41 11.75 17.38
CA HIS A 309 -40.55 11.01 16.11
C HIS A 309 -40.98 11.92 14.94
N ALA A 310 -41.87 12.90 15.21
CA ALA A 310 -42.28 13.87 14.20
C ALA A 310 -41.10 14.77 13.78
N LEU A 311 -40.29 15.23 14.74
CA LEU A 311 -39.09 16.04 14.49
C LEU A 311 -38.02 15.24 13.74
N ASP A 312 -37.76 14.00 14.13
CA ASP A 312 -36.81 13.11 13.40
C ASP A 312 -37.26 12.89 11.94
N LYS A 313 -38.55 12.74 11.70
CA LYS A 313 -39.13 12.62 10.36
C LYS A 313 -38.91 13.90 9.54
N GLU A 314 -39.17 15.06 10.16
CA GLU A 314 -38.98 16.36 9.52
C GLU A 314 -37.47 16.61 9.21
N ILE A 315 -36.57 16.31 10.15
CA ILE A 315 -35.12 16.37 9.95
C ILE A 315 -34.72 15.49 8.78
N ASN A 316 -35.16 14.24 8.74
CA ASN A 316 -34.82 13.33 7.65
C ASN A 316 -35.37 13.81 6.29
N GLU A 317 -36.56 14.40 6.27
CA GLU A 317 -37.16 14.97 5.07
C GLU A 317 -36.39 16.21 4.59
N LEU A 318 -36.03 17.09 5.51
CA LEU A 318 -35.20 18.28 5.21
C LEU A 318 -33.78 17.86 4.72
N THR A 319 -33.18 16.87 5.36
CA THR A 319 -31.87 16.32 4.94
C THR A 319 -31.94 15.75 3.53
N ARG A 320 -33.04 15.00 3.19
CA ARG A 320 -33.26 14.53 1.82
C ARG A 320 -33.45 15.66 0.81
N LYS A 321 -34.19 16.70 1.21
CA LYS A 321 -34.39 17.90 0.37
C LYS A 321 -33.09 18.65 0.14
N ILE A 322 -32.25 18.77 1.18
CA ILE A 322 -30.91 19.36 1.08
C ILE A 322 -30.02 18.53 0.15
N ALA A 323 -29.98 17.22 0.34
CA ALA A 323 -29.23 16.30 -0.52
C ALA A 323 -29.72 16.27 -1.98
N ALA A 324 -31.00 16.57 -2.24
CA ALA A 324 -31.58 16.67 -3.57
C ALA A 324 -31.25 18.02 -4.25
N ILE A 325 -31.00 19.07 -3.47
CA ILE A 325 -30.57 20.39 -3.93
C ILE A 325 -29.03 20.39 -4.14
N GLU A 326 -28.31 19.68 -3.29
CA GLU A 326 -26.89 19.42 -3.41
C GLU A 326 -26.71 18.36 -4.52
N LYS A 327 -26.37 18.77 -5.73
CA LYS A 327 -26.09 17.86 -6.85
C LYS A 327 -25.05 16.82 -6.47
N PRO A 328 -25.15 15.58 -6.98
CA PRO A 328 -24.21 14.52 -6.68
C PRO A 328 -22.81 14.85 -7.24
N GLY A 329 -21.91 15.20 -6.38
CA GLY A 329 -20.53 15.53 -6.70
C GLY A 329 -19.68 15.57 -5.43
N GLY A 330 -19.44 14.40 -4.81
CA GLY A 330 -18.40 14.23 -3.79
C GLY A 330 -18.70 14.87 -2.44
N GLU A 331 -18.30 14.19 -1.35
CA GLU A 331 -18.30 14.76 -0.01
C GLU A 331 -17.53 16.07 0.03
N ARG A 332 -18.13 17.13 0.62
CA ARG A 332 -17.41 18.37 0.92
C ARG A 332 -16.26 18.03 1.85
N SER A 333 -15.05 18.25 1.38
CA SER A 333 -13.86 18.02 2.16
C SER A 333 -13.41 19.32 2.78
N GLY A 334 -13.27 19.37 4.10
CA GLY A 334 -12.69 20.52 4.81
C GLY A 334 -11.25 20.86 4.44
N ARG A 335 -10.70 20.21 3.41
CA ARG A 335 -9.37 20.47 2.85
C ARG A 335 -9.35 21.57 1.83
N TYR A 336 -10.48 21.91 1.22
CA TYR A 336 -10.63 22.85 0.14
C TYR A 336 -11.38 24.10 0.62
N GLY A 337 -11.56 25.06 -0.23
CA GLY A 337 -12.21 26.32 0.04
C GLY A 337 -12.12 27.26 -1.16
N TYR A 338 -11.73 28.52 -0.95
CA TYR A 338 -11.43 29.45 -2.01
C TYR A 338 -10.06 29.22 -2.63
N HIS A 339 -9.96 29.24 -3.95
CA HIS A 339 -8.71 29.19 -4.72
C HIS A 339 -8.74 30.23 -5.83
N SER A 340 -7.75 31.13 -5.87
CA SER A 340 -7.61 32.10 -6.95
C SER A 340 -7.22 31.42 -8.26
N GLU A 341 -7.42 32.09 -9.39
CA GLU A 341 -6.72 31.71 -10.62
C GLU A 341 -5.19 31.79 -10.43
N VAL A 342 -4.46 30.99 -11.23
CA VAL A 342 -2.99 30.96 -11.20
C VAL A 342 -2.45 32.28 -11.75
N ALA A 343 -1.56 32.94 -11.01
CA ALA A 343 -0.88 34.15 -11.43
C ALA A 343 0.52 33.85 -11.97
N LYS A 344 0.96 34.59 -12.96
CA LYS A 344 2.30 34.45 -13.57
C LYS A 344 3.42 35.11 -12.76
N LYS A 345 3.09 35.92 -11.75
CA LYS A 345 4.03 36.66 -10.91
C LYS A 345 3.68 36.54 -9.45
N GLN A 346 4.69 36.31 -8.59
CA GLN A 346 4.52 36.20 -7.14
C GLN A 346 3.89 37.42 -6.49
N GLY A 347 4.23 38.61 -6.96
CA GLY A 347 3.72 39.91 -6.46
C GLY A 347 2.37 40.31 -7.03
N ALA A 348 1.64 39.44 -7.73
CA ALA A 348 0.29 39.72 -8.16
C ALA A 348 -0.63 39.89 -6.94
N VAL A 349 -1.38 40.98 -6.89
CA VAL A 349 -2.32 41.26 -5.81
C VAL A 349 -3.61 40.50 -6.07
N LYS A 350 -3.98 39.64 -5.12
CA LYS A 350 -5.23 38.86 -5.10
C LYS A 350 -5.97 39.16 -3.81
N TRP A 351 -7.30 39.13 -3.85
CA TRP A 351 -8.10 39.32 -2.65
C TRP A 351 -9.36 38.45 -2.66
N VAL A 352 -9.83 38.10 -1.45
CA VAL A 352 -11.15 37.54 -1.20
C VAL A 352 -11.80 38.28 -0.03
N GLN A 353 -13.12 38.54 -0.12
CA GLN A 353 -13.87 39.26 0.90
C GLN A 353 -15.23 38.62 1.19
N VAL A 354 -15.66 38.79 2.42
CA VAL A 354 -17.00 38.42 2.89
C VAL A 354 -17.84 39.66 3.11
N ASP A 355 -19.13 39.60 2.73
CA ASP A 355 -20.16 40.60 3.02
C ASP A 355 -21.02 40.08 4.18
N LEU A 356 -21.01 40.74 5.31
CA LEU A 356 -21.79 40.41 6.48
C LEU A 356 -23.26 40.85 6.41
N GLY A 357 -23.63 41.54 5.30
CA GLY A 357 -24.98 42.05 5.09
C GLY A 357 -25.23 43.41 5.74
N GLU A 358 -24.72 43.62 6.94
CA GLU A 358 -24.79 44.86 7.72
C GLU A 358 -23.46 45.12 8.43
N ALA A 359 -23.31 46.33 8.99
CA ALA A 359 -22.11 46.69 9.73
C ALA A 359 -22.22 46.14 11.17
N VAL A 360 -21.29 45.26 11.53
CA VAL A 360 -21.22 44.61 12.86
C VAL A 360 -19.89 44.91 13.54
N PRO A 361 -19.83 44.92 14.88
CA PRO A 361 -18.56 44.98 15.61
C PRO A 361 -17.69 43.74 15.27
N ILE A 362 -16.45 43.96 14.83
CA ILE A 362 -15.53 42.88 14.54
C ILE A 362 -14.63 42.68 15.74
N GLU A 363 -14.79 41.53 16.41
CA GLU A 363 -13.93 41.12 17.53
C GLU A 363 -12.69 40.45 16.98
N ARG A 364 -12.87 39.46 16.11
CA ARG A 364 -11.78 38.68 15.50
C ARG A 364 -12.12 38.26 14.08
N VAL A 365 -11.08 38.07 13.29
CA VAL A 365 -11.15 37.39 11.99
C VAL A 365 -10.34 36.11 12.07
N VAL A 366 -10.96 34.99 11.75
CA VAL A 366 -10.31 33.67 11.69
C VAL A 366 -10.08 33.34 10.23
N VAL A 367 -8.85 32.91 9.91
CA VAL A 367 -8.47 32.49 8.57
C VAL A 367 -7.79 31.13 8.65
N VAL A 368 -8.20 30.18 7.84
CA VAL A 368 -7.67 28.83 7.82
C VAL A 368 -7.05 28.55 6.46
N ALA A 369 -5.87 27.91 6.47
CA ALA A 369 -5.22 27.46 5.25
C ALA A 369 -5.92 26.21 4.66
N THR A 370 -5.72 25.96 3.37
CA THR A 370 -6.17 24.74 2.71
C THR A 370 -5.14 23.62 2.86
N GLU A 371 -5.57 22.38 2.63
CA GLU A 371 -4.69 21.23 2.59
C GLU A 371 -4.80 20.53 1.25
N GLU A 372 -3.71 20.51 0.46
CA GLU A 372 -3.66 19.79 -0.80
C GLU A 372 -2.25 19.28 -1.09
N TYR A 373 -2.14 18.12 -1.75
CA TYR A 373 -0.87 17.47 -2.14
C TYR A 373 0.13 17.29 -0.99
N GLY A 374 -0.36 17.06 0.25
CA GLY A 374 0.48 16.91 1.44
C GLY A 374 1.00 18.24 2.03
N PHE A 375 0.56 19.40 1.53
CA PHE A 375 0.81 20.70 2.12
C PHE A 375 -0.37 21.09 3.00
N THR A 376 -0.13 21.33 4.28
CA THR A 376 -1.15 21.78 5.26
C THR A 376 -1.38 23.29 5.24
N ASP A 377 -0.64 24.02 4.41
CA ASP A 377 -0.71 25.46 4.19
C ASP A 377 -0.78 25.81 2.69
N PHE A 378 -1.36 24.92 1.90
CA PHE A 378 -1.46 25.06 0.44
C PHE A 378 -2.13 26.40 0.09
N GLY A 379 -1.45 27.19 -0.74
CA GLY A 379 -1.96 28.48 -1.24
C GLY A 379 -2.03 29.62 -0.21
N PHE A 380 -1.66 29.40 1.06
CA PHE A 380 -1.67 30.48 2.05
C PHE A 380 -0.61 31.55 1.68
N PRO A 381 -0.97 32.85 1.61
CA PRO A 381 -0.08 33.86 1.09
C PRO A 381 1.11 34.13 2.01
N HIS A 382 2.28 34.39 1.42
CA HIS A 382 3.47 34.76 2.19
C HIS A 382 3.35 36.16 2.81
N GLN A 383 2.72 37.10 2.07
CA GLN A 383 2.47 38.45 2.57
C GLN A 383 1.04 38.84 2.25
N PHE A 384 0.37 39.46 3.22
CA PHE A 384 -1.05 39.81 3.07
C PHE A 384 -1.46 40.89 4.09
N ARG A 385 -2.68 41.43 3.89
CA ARG A 385 -3.39 42.29 4.82
C ARG A 385 -4.77 41.71 5.12
N VAL A 386 -5.24 41.91 6.35
CA VAL A 386 -6.62 41.72 6.74
C VAL A 386 -7.22 43.11 6.94
N GLU A 387 -8.30 43.42 6.20
CA GLU A 387 -8.86 44.73 6.10
C GLU A 387 -10.38 44.66 6.36
N SER A 388 -10.94 45.73 6.92
CA SER A 388 -12.39 45.90 7.08
C SER A 388 -12.88 47.18 6.47
N SER A 389 -14.13 47.23 5.98
CA SER A 389 -14.72 48.38 5.35
C SER A 389 -16.24 48.35 5.43
N ASN A 390 -16.88 49.54 5.37
CA ASN A 390 -18.32 49.65 5.14
C ASN A 390 -18.66 49.82 3.67
N ARG A 391 -17.64 49.90 2.79
CA ARG A 391 -17.80 50.00 1.33
C ARG A 391 -17.23 48.77 0.64
N ALA A 392 -17.96 48.23 -0.29
CA ALA A 392 -17.57 47.00 -1.01
C ALA A 392 -16.29 47.20 -1.86
N ASP A 393 -16.01 48.41 -2.30
CA ASP A 393 -14.82 48.77 -3.08
C ASP A 393 -13.56 48.98 -2.22
N PHE A 394 -13.69 48.99 -0.90
CA PHE A 394 -12.60 49.26 0.05
C PHE A 394 -11.90 50.62 -0.18
N SER A 395 -12.59 51.58 -0.77
CA SER A 395 -12.08 52.95 -0.93
C SER A 395 -11.84 53.67 0.41
N GLN A 396 -12.58 53.27 1.45
CA GLN A 396 -12.34 53.64 2.84
C GLN A 396 -12.24 52.34 3.64
N LYS A 397 -11.09 52.08 4.27
CA LYS A 397 -10.80 50.83 4.96
C LYS A 397 -10.01 51.02 6.24
N ALA A 398 -10.21 50.13 7.19
CA ALA A 398 -9.37 49.97 8.35
C ALA A 398 -8.48 48.72 8.19
N ILE A 399 -7.24 48.79 8.61
CA ILE A 399 -6.28 47.69 8.57
C ILE A 399 -6.33 46.97 9.93
N LEU A 400 -6.88 45.75 9.93
CA LEU A 400 -6.93 44.89 11.10
C LEU A 400 -5.57 44.23 11.37
N ALA A 401 -4.93 43.72 10.31
CA ALA A 401 -3.57 43.17 10.37
C ALA A 401 -2.81 43.50 9.08
N ASP A 402 -1.52 43.82 9.21
CA ASP A 402 -0.63 44.09 8.08
C ASP A 402 0.62 43.21 8.15
N HIS A 403 0.71 42.25 7.27
CA HIS A 403 1.84 41.34 7.08
C HIS A 403 2.44 41.52 5.67
N SER A 404 2.39 42.71 5.09
CA SER A 404 2.93 42.99 3.76
C SER A 404 4.42 43.31 3.74
N GLY A 405 5.04 43.57 4.90
CA GLY A 405 6.46 43.92 5.02
C GLY A 405 7.42 42.75 5.17
N ALA A 406 6.95 41.60 5.61
CA ALA A 406 7.75 40.39 5.80
C ALA A 406 6.90 39.13 5.58
N ASP A 407 7.55 38.02 5.24
CA ASP A 407 6.86 36.75 5.02
C ASP A 407 6.25 36.26 6.33
N PHE A 408 4.96 35.92 6.27
CA PHE A 408 4.22 35.37 7.40
C PHE A 408 4.67 33.94 7.68
N PRO A 409 4.87 33.52 8.94
CA PRO A 409 5.18 32.14 9.28
C PRO A 409 4.10 31.19 8.76
N ARG A 410 4.50 30.04 8.25
CA ARG A 410 3.56 29.03 7.75
C ARG A 410 2.61 28.57 8.84
N PRO A 411 1.28 28.75 8.69
CA PRO A 411 0.33 28.41 9.75
C PRO A 411 0.11 26.90 9.88
N GLY A 412 0.44 26.11 8.83
CA GLY A 412 0.05 24.71 8.75
C GLY A 412 -1.48 24.59 8.77
N ALA A 413 -1.99 23.55 9.40
CA ALA A 413 -3.43 23.30 9.57
C ALA A 413 -4.09 24.13 10.69
N ARG A 414 -3.36 25.07 11.31
CA ARG A 414 -3.88 25.83 12.46
C ARG A 414 -4.63 27.07 12.00
N PRO A 415 -5.80 27.39 12.59
CA PRO A 415 -6.47 28.66 12.37
C PRO A 415 -5.58 29.84 12.80
N VAL A 416 -5.54 30.87 11.97
CA VAL A 416 -4.88 32.14 12.29
C VAL A 416 -5.94 33.16 12.72
N LEU A 417 -5.73 33.79 13.86
CA LEU A 417 -6.67 34.74 14.46
C LEU A 417 -6.09 36.17 14.37
N PHE A 418 -6.91 37.11 13.91
CA PHE A 418 -6.58 38.53 13.84
C PHE A 418 -7.58 39.31 14.67
N GLU A 419 -7.10 40.21 15.54
CA GLU A 419 -7.94 41.09 16.37
C GLU A 419 -8.65 42.14 15.53
N GLY A 420 -9.94 42.37 15.78
CA GLY A 420 -10.78 43.28 15.03
C GLY A 420 -10.58 44.77 15.35
N LYS A 421 -9.71 45.12 16.34
CA LYS A 421 -9.34 46.49 16.73
C LYS A 421 -10.54 47.41 16.97
N LYS A 422 -11.65 46.87 17.51
CA LYS A 422 -12.93 47.60 17.72
C LYS A 422 -13.53 48.17 16.43
N SER A 423 -13.21 47.61 15.27
CA SER A 423 -13.77 48.00 14.00
C SER A 423 -15.25 47.62 13.90
N VAL A 424 -16.07 48.51 13.36
CA VAL A 424 -17.47 48.22 13.01
C VAL A 424 -17.56 48.29 11.48
N ALA A 425 -17.79 47.15 10.84
CA ALA A 425 -17.75 47.07 9.39
C ALA A 425 -18.68 46.00 8.82
N ARG A 426 -19.12 46.21 7.58
CA ARG A 426 -19.91 45.24 6.80
C ARG A 426 -19.07 44.26 6.03
N TYR A 427 -17.89 44.67 5.56
CA TYR A 427 -17.03 43.87 4.72
C TYR A 427 -15.70 43.58 5.41
N VAL A 428 -15.23 42.33 5.28
CA VAL A 428 -13.89 41.92 5.72
C VAL A 428 -13.19 41.28 4.51
N ARG A 429 -11.94 41.68 4.25
CA ARG A 429 -11.13 41.26 3.11
C ARG A 429 -9.76 40.73 3.56
N VAL A 430 -9.31 39.67 2.95
CA VAL A 430 -7.90 39.28 2.95
C VAL A 430 -7.30 39.63 1.60
N THR A 431 -6.27 40.48 1.60
CA THR A 431 -5.55 40.91 0.40
C THR A 431 -4.15 40.35 0.41
N ALA A 432 -3.87 39.35 -0.44
CA ALA A 432 -2.56 38.77 -0.66
C ALA A 432 -1.69 39.69 -1.53
N THR A 433 -0.47 40.01 -1.06
CA THR A 433 0.50 40.87 -1.78
C THR A 433 1.75 40.08 -2.21
N LYS A 434 1.99 38.92 -1.63
CA LYS A 434 3.01 37.95 -2.08
C LYS A 434 2.42 36.53 -2.03
N LEU A 435 2.19 35.99 -3.21
CA LEU A 435 1.48 34.73 -3.39
C LEU A 435 2.34 33.54 -3.01
N TRP A 436 1.69 32.43 -2.65
CA TRP A 436 2.29 31.12 -2.42
C TRP A 436 2.67 30.45 -3.75
N SER A 437 3.74 29.64 -3.76
CA SER A 437 4.17 28.94 -4.97
C SER A 437 4.07 27.44 -4.82
N ARG A 438 3.51 26.78 -5.82
CA ARG A 438 3.48 25.34 -5.93
C ARG A 438 4.83 24.82 -6.46
N ARG A 439 5.83 24.68 -5.58
CA ARG A 439 7.12 24.07 -5.96
C ARG A 439 7.09 22.58 -5.68
N ARG A 440 7.33 21.76 -6.71
CA ARG A 440 7.66 20.35 -6.53
C ARG A 440 9.15 20.23 -6.24
N LYS A 441 9.51 19.26 -5.36
CA LYS A 441 10.93 18.95 -5.03
C LYS A 441 11.70 18.69 -6.35
N GLY A 442 12.73 19.51 -6.63
CA GLY A 442 13.52 19.41 -7.87
C GLY A 442 13.16 20.40 -9.00
N GLN A 443 12.15 21.26 -8.83
CA GLN A 443 11.86 22.35 -9.78
C GLN A 443 12.50 23.65 -9.30
N GLU A 444 13.40 24.22 -10.09
CA GLU A 444 14.07 25.49 -9.77
C GLU A 444 13.17 26.72 -10.05
N LYS A 445 12.23 26.63 -10.99
CA LYS A 445 11.32 27.71 -11.38
C LYS A 445 9.90 27.20 -11.49
N THR A 446 8.93 28.01 -11.05
CA THR A 446 7.50 27.79 -11.25
C THR A 446 6.84 29.10 -11.63
N ASP A 447 5.89 29.04 -12.55
CA ASP A 447 5.01 30.16 -12.91
C ASP A 447 3.64 30.06 -12.19
N ASP A 448 3.49 29.07 -11.29
CA ASP A 448 2.23 28.79 -10.59
C ASP A 448 2.21 29.51 -9.24
N TRP A 449 1.71 30.73 -9.24
CA TRP A 449 1.52 31.54 -8.04
C TRP A 449 0.03 31.61 -7.70
N ILE A 450 -0.34 31.21 -6.49
CA ILE A 450 -1.73 31.05 -6.08
C ILE A 450 -2.00 31.68 -4.72
N PHE A 451 -3.28 32.00 -4.50
CA PHE A 451 -3.83 32.38 -3.21
C PHE A 451 -5.05 31.49 -2.91
N ALA A 452 -4.99 30.73 -1.83
CA ALA A 452 -6.10 29.88 -1.41
C ALA A 452 -6.29 29.95 0.11
N LEU A 453 -7.53 29.84 0.54
CA LEU A 453 -7.95 29.79 1.94
C LEU A 453 -9.02 28.71 2.12
N GLY A 454 -8.89 27.89 3.16
CA GLY A 454 -9.84 26.85 3.48
C GLY A 454 -11.11 27.40 4.10
N GLU A 455 -10.97 28.34 5.03
CA GLU A 455 -12.11 28.91 5.75
C GLU A 455 -11.82 30.35 6.18
N MET A 456 -12.85 31.17 6.23
CA MET A 456 -12.80 32.52 6.75
C MET A 456 -14.03 32.84 7.59
N ALA A 457 -13.86 33.10 8.88
CA ALA A 457 -14.95 33.50 9.75
C ALA A 457 -14.70 34.84 10.42
N VAL A 458 -15.75 35.57 10.67
CA VAL A 458 -15.74 36.82 11.44
C VAL A 458 -16.49 36.61 12.74
N ILE A 459 -15.84 36.91 13.86
CA ILE A 459 -16.44 36.81 15.18
C ILE A 459 -16.93 38.18 15.60
N SER A 460 -18.21 38.26 15.95
CA SER A 460 -18.93 39.45 16.43
C SER A 460 -19.80 39.03 17.63
N GLU A 461 -19.73 39.77 18.73
CA GLU A 461 -20.51 39.51 19.93
C GLU A 461 -20.39 38.05 20.45
N GLY A 462 -19.15 37.51 20.39
CA GLY A 462 -18.85 36.14 20.81
C GLY A 462 -19.40 35.05 19.89
N LYS A 463 -19.94 35.37 18.70
CA LYS A 463 -20.51 34.43 17.75
C LYS A 463 -19.92 34.62 16.35
N ILE A 464 -20.00 33.58 15.52
CA ILE A 464 -19.66 33.71 14.10
C ILE A 464 -20.74 34.53 13.42
N ALA A 465 -20.33 35.65 12.80
CA ALA A 465 -21.22 36.53 12.06
C ALA A 465 -21.72 35.85 10.78
N LYS A 466 -23.01 36.02 10.49
CA LYS A 466 -23.60 35.47 9.27
C LYS A 466 -23.05 36.21 8.04
N VAL A 467 -22.53 35.44 7.07
CA VAL A 467 -22.06 35.97 5.80
C VAL A 467 -23.17 35.91 4.76
N LYS A 468 -23.40 36.99 4.08
CA LYS A 468 -24.39 37.13 3.00
C LYS A 468 -23.84 36.72 1.64
N ALA A 469 -22.56 37.05 1.37
CA ALA A 469 -21.93 36.78 0.09
C ALA A 469 -20.41 36.76 0.21
N VAL A 470 -19.76 36.02 -0.66
CA VAL A 470 -18.29 36.00 -0.86
C VAL A 470 -17.99 36.53 -2.26
N THR A 471 -17.04 37.48 -2.34
CA THR A 471 -16.52 37.98 -3.61
C THR A 471 -14.99 37.96 -3.60
N ALA A 472 -14.37 37.87 -4.76
CA ALA A 472 -12.92 37.78 -4.90
C ALA A 472 -12.45 38.51 -6.15
N SER A 473 -11.12 38.76 -6.23
CA SER A 473 -10.50 39.30 -7.46
C SER A 473 -10.69 38.37 -8.65
N ASP A 474 -10.59 37.09 -8.41
CA ASP A 474 -10.84 35.98 -9.32
C ASP A 474 -11.05 34.68 -8.50
N SER A 475 -11.50 33.62 -9.11
CA SER A 475 -11.71 32.34 -8.42
C SER A 475 -11.78 31.19 -9.40
N ILE A 476 -11.18 30.06 -9.03
CA ILE A 476 -11.46 28.77 -9.66
C ILE A 476 -12.74 28.24 -9.05
N GLU A 477 -13.75 28.02 -9.91
CA GLU A 477 -15.02 27.39 -9.50
C GLU A 477 -15.03 25.97 -10.07
N ALA A 478 -14.58 25.00 -9.26
CA ALA A 478 -14.45 23.59 -9.62
C ALA A 478 -14.97 22.67 -8.49
N PRO A 479 -16.30 22.75 -8.18
CA PRO A 479 -16.89 21.89 -7.15
C PRO A 479 -16.70 20.39 -7.48
N PRO A 480 -16.53 19.52 -6.49
CA PRO A 480 -16.64 19.78 -5.05
C PRO A 480 -15.35 20.27 -4.38
N ARG A 481 -14.30 20.61 -5.15
CA ARG A 481 -12.99 20.95 -4.59
C ARG A 481 -12.84 22.42 -4.23
N TRP A 482 -13.20 23.31 -5.14
CA TRP A 482 -12.91 24.74 -5.05
C TRP A 482 -14.12 25.57 -5.43
N ALA A 483 -14.60 26.39 -4.51
CA ALA A 483 -15.60 27.39 -4.79
C ALA A 483 -15.52 28.53 -3.75
N LYS A 484 -15.88 29.75 -4.15
CA LYS A 484 -15.98 30.87 -3.19
C LYS A 484 -16.92 30.60 -2.04
N ALA A 485 -17.99 29.85 -2.28
CA ALA A 485 -18.96 29.49 -1.26
C ALA A 485 -18.38 28.59 -0.16
N ASP A 486 -17.39 27.78 -0.49
CA ASP A 486 -16.74 26.85 0.45
C ASP A 486 -15.82 27.57 1.45
N LEU A 487 -15.54 28.87 1.25
CA LEU A 487 -14.75 29.69 2.18
C LEU A 487 -15.48 29.97 3.51
N ILE A 488 -16.80 29.75 3.57
CA ILE A 488 -17.66 30.14 4.69
C ILE A 488 -18.63 29.04 5.09
N ASP A 489 -18.34 27.79 4.72
CA ASP A 489 -19.24 26.66 4.98
C ASP A 489 -19.09 26.07 6.39
N GLY A 490 -18.13 26.54 7.16
CA GLY A 490 -17.85 26.11 8.52
C GLY A 490 -17.09 24.77 8.60
N VAL A 491 -16.62 24.24 7.45
CA VAL A 491 -15.92 22.96 7.36
C VAL A 491 -14.45 23.20 7.03
N TYR A 492 -13.54 22.83 7.95
CA TYR A 492 -12.11 22.86 7.68
C TYR A 492 -11.38 21.71 8.35
N GLY A 493 -10.69 20.91 7.55
CA GLY A 493 -9.95 19.74 8.02
C GLY A 493 -10.80 18.81 8.89
N ALA A 494 -10.26 18.40 10.03
CA ALA A 494 -10.95 17.57 11.03
C ALA A 494 -11.69 18.40 12.10
N PHE A 495 -11.81 19.71 11.94
CA PHE A 495 -12.35 20.63 12.95
C PHE A 495 -13.56 21.38 12.41
N THR A 496 -14.54 21.67 13.31
CA THR A 496 -15.64 22.59 13.06
C THR A 496 -15.42 23.88 13.86
N LEU A 497 -15.77 25.03 13.28
CA LEU A 497 -15.60 26.36 13.90
C LEU A 497 -16.43 26.57 15.19
N ASP A 498 -17.38 25.70 15.50
CA ASP A 498 -18.25 25.76 16.68
C ASP A 498 -17.50 25.83 18.02
N ARG A 499 -16.21 25.58 18.06
CA ARG A 499 -15.39 25.63 19.29
C ARG A 499 -14.94 27.03 19.72
N PHE A 500 -15.17 28.05 18.93
CA PHE A 500 -14.78 29.42 19.32
C PHE A 500 -15.88 30.19 20.06
N GLY A 501 -17.07 29.61 20.18
CA GLY A 501 -18.22 30.13 20.92
C GLY A 501 -18.72 29.16 21.98
N GLY A 502 -17.96 28.95 23.06
CA GLY A 502 -18.29 28.36 24.35
C GLY A 502 -19.29 27.21 24.44
N GLY A 503 -18.80 25.96 24.69
CA GLY A 503 -19.54 24.83 25.20
C GLY A 503 -19.11 23.47 24.61
N PRO A 504 -18.94 22.41 25.43
CA PRO A 504 -18.41 21.14 24.97
C PRO A 504 -19.49 20.27 24.34
N ARG A 505 -19.32 19.83 23.09
CA ARG A 505 -20.02 18.67 22.56
C ARG A 505 -19.04 17.68 21.97
N SER A 506 -19.12 16.43 22.44
CA SER A 506 -18.31 15.31 22.06
C SER A 506 -18.62 14.87 20.64
N SER A 507 -17.62 14.81 19.77
CA SER A 507 -17.65 14.00 18.55
C SER A 507 -16.93 12.69 18.82
N THR A 508 -17.60 11.60 18.71
CA THR A 508 -17.03 10.26 18.68
C THR A 508 -16.40 10.05 17.31
N ASN A 509 -15.09 10.23 17.23
CA ASN A 509 -14.11 9.59 16.35
C ASN A 509 -12.93 10.55 16.16
N GLY A 510 -11.85 10.30 16.88
CA GLY A 510 -10.60 11.02 16.67
C GLY A 510 -9.61 10.74 17.79
N TYR A 511 -8.45 10.27 17.42
CA TYR A 511 -7.29 10.17 18.30
C TYR A 511 -6.97 11.53 18.91
N HIS A 512 -7.02 11.62 20.23
CA HIS A 512 -6.43 12.74 20.97
C HIS A 512 -4.95 12.46 21.22
N SER A 513 -4.06 13.19 20.56
CA SER A 513 -2.72 13.39 21.09
C SER A 513 -2.79 14.55 22.09
N GLU A 514 -2.48 14.27 23.35
CA GLU A 514 -2.25 15.31 24.35
C GLU A 514 -1.08 16.18 23.92
N PHE A 515 -1.25 17.48 23.99
CA PHE A 515 -0.17 18.43 23.70
C PHE A 515 0.82 18.43 24.84
N ALA A 516 2.05 18.01 24.57
CA ALA A 516 3.17 18.26 25.47
C ALA A 516 3.35 19.78 25.67
N THR A 517 3.32 20.23 26.90
CA THR A 517 3.64 21.60 27.27
C THR A 517 5.15 21.78 27.20
N LYS A 518 5.60 22.99 26.89
CA LYS A 518 7.01 23.40 26.68
C LYS A 518 7.99 23.04 27.80
N SER A 519 7.52 22.43 28.89
CA SER A 519 8.34 22.02 30.05
C SER A 519 8.85 20.57 30.00
N GLU A 520 8.47 19.77 28.99
CA GLU A 520 8.87 18.34 28.90
C GLU A 520 9.95 18.07 27.84
N THR A 521 10.36 19.07 27.07
CA THR A 521 11.43 18.94 26.07
C THR A 521 12.83 19.29 26.53
N ASP A 522 13.01 19.66 27.80
CA ASP A 522 14.31 20.02 28.42
C ASP A 522 14.76 19.03 29.52
N LYS A 523 14.48 17.75 29.33
CA LYS A 523 15.10 16.70 30.15
C LYS A 523 15.61 15.55 29.32
#